data_319a03ec74ddfc1c1e970d9394e08b1a
#
_entry.id   319a03ec74ddfc1c1e970d9394e08b1a
#
_cell.length_a   1.000
_cell.length_b   1.000
_cell.length_c   1.000
_cell.angle_alpha   90.00
_cell.angle_beta   90.00
_cell.angle_gamma   90.00
#
_symmetry.space_group_name_H-M   'P 1'
#
loop_
_entity.id
_entity.type
_entity.pdbx_description
1 polymer ?
#
loop_
_entity_poly.entity_id
_entity_poly.type
_entity_poly.pdbx_seq_one_letter_code
_entity_poly.pdbx_strand_id
1 'polypeptide(L)'
;PLVVGLFALLKYQVLFANFPMRLRWNFHRLMLGQSMSFYQDEFAGRVATKVMQTALAVRDAWMTATDILAFIVIYFVTMLAIVGSFDLRMLAPFLGWLTLYALSLVYFVPRLGKVAAAQADARSLMTGRVTDAYTNIATVKLFSHASREAGFARASMQEFMHTAYAQGRLVSGFEIINHTLSMLLIAATAGVALWLWTLGEVGVGAVAAASAMALRLNGIAHWIMWEVASLFEHVGTVEDGIRTLSRVHTVVDAPDARPLRVTRGEIAFEHVTFAYGGQRTVVDDLRLHIRPGEKIGLVGRSGAGKSTIVNLLLRFYDVEQGAILIDGQDIAQVTQDSLRAQIGMVTQDTSLLHRSVRDNIVYGRPDASEDAMIAAAKRAEAEEFIASLSDVRGRRGYDAHVGERGVKLSGGQRQRIAIARVMLKDAPILLLDEATSALDSEVENAIQQSLYRLMEGKTVVAIAHRLSTIAAMDRLVVMDRGRI
;
A
#
# COMPACT_ATOMS: atom_id res chain seq x y z
N PRO A 1 -42.13 -3.45 8.66
CA PRO A 1 -41.12 -4.43 9.08
C PRO A 1 -40.39 -5.09 7.93
N LEU A 2 -41.09 -5.60 6.89
CA LEU A 2 -40.48 -6.33 5.76
C LEU A 2 -39.46 -5.48 4.98
N VAL A 3 -39.80 -4.23 4.63
CA VAL A 3 -38.90 -3.30 3.91
C VAL A 3 -37.66 -2.99 4.75
N VAL A 4 -37.83 -2.73 6.05
CA VAL A 4 -36.73 -2.47 6.97
C VAL A 4 -35.84 -3.72 7.13
N GLY A 5 -36.45 -4.89 7.24
CA GLY A 5 -35.72 -6.16 7.30
C GLY A 5 -34.91 -6.43 6.02
N LEU A 6 -35.52 -6.24 4.86
CA LEU A 6 -34.82 -6.39 3.57
C LEU A 6 -33.69 -5.38 3.41
N PHE A 7 -33.93 -4.11 3.78
CA PHE A 7 -32.91 -3.07 3.75
C PHE A 7 -31.73 -3.41 4.69
N ALA A 8 -32.02 -3.86 5.91
CA ALA A 8 -31.00 -4.26 6.86
C ALA A 8 -30.18 -5.46 6.34
N LEU A 9 -30.84 -6.46 5.75
CA LEU A 9 -30.15 -7.60 5.12
C LEU A 9 -29.21 -7.15 3.98
N LEU A 10 -29.72 -6.34 3.05
CA LEU A 10 -28.91 -5.82 1.95
C LEU A 10 -27.74 -4.97 2.47
N LYS A 11 -28.01 -4.07 3.42
CA LYS A 11 -26.99 -3.19 4.00
C LYS A 11 -25.88 -3.97 4.71
N TYR A 12 -26.23 -4.87 5.63
CA TYR A 12 -25.27 -5.53 6.50
C TYR A 12 -24.68 -6.81 5.90
N GLN A 13 -25.42 -7.57 5.10
CA GLN A 13 -24.93 -8.83 4.51
C GLN A 13 -24.22 -8.61 3.17
N VAL A 14 -24.63 -7.63 2.36
CA VAL A 14 -24.07 -7.40 1.02
C VAL A 14 -23.08 -6.25 1.03
N LEU A 15 -23.50 -5.05 1.46
CA LEU A 15 -22.65 -3.85 1.35
C LEU A 15 -21.57 -3.81 2.43
N PHE A 16 -21.90 -4.12 3.67
CA PHE A 16 -20.99 -3.93 4.80
C PHE A 16 -19.71 -4.77 4.71
N ALA A 17 -19.81 -6.03 4.35
CA ALA A 17 -18.67 -6.96 4.31
C ALA A 17 -18.14 -7.19 2.88
N ASN A 18 -19.01 -7.53 1.93
CA ASN A 18 -18.59 -7.98 0.60
C ASN A 18 -18.05 -6.85 -0.27
N PHE A 19 -18.67 -5.66 -0.22
CA PHE A 19 -18.26 -4.53 -1.06
C PHE A 19 -16.83 -4.06 -0.77
N PRO A 20 -16.42 -3.74 0.47
CA PRO A 20 -15.04 -3.34 0.75
C PRO A 20 -14.04 -4.48 0.51
N MET A 21 -14.44 -5.75 0.69
CA MET A 21 -13.56 -6.87 0.41
C MET A 21 -13.26 -6.99 -1.10
N ARG A 22 -14.27 -6.78 -1.94
CA ARG A 22 -14.09 -6.74 -3.40
C ARG A 22 -13.20 -5.58 -3.85
N LEU A 23 -13.37 -4.39 -3.23
CA LEU A 23 -12.50 -3.25 -3.51
C LEU A 23 -11.05 -3.51 -3.08
N ARG A 24 -10.84 -4.07 -1.87
CA ARG A 24 -9.50 -4.45 -1.39
C ARG A 24 -8.81 -5.43 -2.34
N TRP A 25 -9.56 -6.42 -2.83
CA TRP A 25 -9.05 -7.38 -3.80
C TRP A 25 -8.63 -6.71 -5.11
N ASN A 26 -9.45 -5.81 -5.64
CA ASN A 26 -9.14 -5.07 -6.86
C ASN A 26 -7.93 -4.14 -6.67
N PHE A 27 -7.87 -3.40 -5.57
CA PHE A 27 -6.73 -2.55 -5.25
C PHE A 27 -5.45 -3.36 -5.03
N HIS A 28 -5.54 -4.50 -4.36
CA HIS A 28 -4.40 -5.39 -4.17
C HIS A 28 -3.85 -5.90 -5.51
N ARG A 29 -4.73 -6.36 -6.42
CA ARG A 29 -4.32 -6.79 -7.77
C ARG A 29 -3.69 -5.64 -8.56
N LEU A 30 -4.26 -4.44 -8.49
CA LEU A 30 -3.72 -3.26 -9.13
C LEU A 30 -2.30 -2.94 -8.62
N MET A 31 -2.10 -3.01 -7.31
CA MET A 31 -0.80 -2.78 -6.71
C MET A 31 0.20 -3.88 -7.06
N LEU A 32 -0.18 -5.16 -7.09
CA LEU A 32 0.73 -6.22 -7.53
C LEU A 32 1.24 -6.04 -8.96
N GLY A 33 0.45 -5.40 -9.83
CA GLY A 33 0.85 -5.05 -11.20
C GLY A 33 1.64 -3.75 -11.31
N GLN A 34 1.87 -3.01 -10.20
CA GLN A 34 2.55 -1.73 -10.24
C GLN A 34 4.06 -1.88 -10.55
N SER A 35 4.63 -0.87 -11.17
CA SER A 35 6.03 -0.86 -11.60
C SER A 35 6.99 -0.83 -10.39
N MET A 36 8.21 -1.38 -10.55
CA MET A 36 9.20 -1.43 -9.47
C MET A 36 9.63 -0.04 -8.98
N SER A 37 9.65 0.96 -9.87
CA SER A 37 9.92 2.36 -9.52
C SER A 37 8.98 2.91 -8.47
N PHE A 38 7.69 2.55 -8.53
CA PHE A 38 6.72 2.94 -7.51
C PHE A 38 7.10 2.40 -6.12
N TYR A 39 7.54 1.14 -6.02
CA TYR A 39 7.90 0.51 -4.75
C TYR A 39 9.23 0.96 -4.18
N GLN A 40 10.10 1.59 -4.99
CA GLN A 40 11.33 2.22 -4.50
C GLN A 40 11.04 3.56 -3.80
N ASP A 41 9.99 4.28 -4.25
CA ASP A 41 9.60 5.58 -3.70
C ASP A 41 8.57 5.45 -2.57
N GLU A 42 7.86 4.32 -2.47
CA GLU A 42 6.75 4.12 -1.54
C GLU A 42 7.03 3.01 -0.51
N PHE A 43 6.72 3.29 0.75
CA PHE A 43 6.82 2.28 1.80
C PHE A 43 5.70 1.23 1.66
N ALA A 44 6.06 -0.05 1.65
CA ALA A 44 5.11 -1.17 1.53
C ALA A 44 3.99 -1.14 2.58
N GLY A 45 4.31 -0.79 3.83
CA GLY A 45 3.32 -0.63 4.90
C GLY A 45 2.32 0.48 4.63
N ARG A 46 2.76 1.60 4.03
CA ARG A 46 1.86 2.71 3.64
C ARG A 46 0.93 2.29 2.52
N VAL A 47 1.44 1.60 1.50
CA VAL A 47 0.63 1.06 0.39
C VAL A 47 -0.43 0.08 0.92
N ALA A 48 -0.03 -0.87 1.77
CA ALA A 48 -0.95 -1.83 2.40
C ALA A 48 -2.04 -1.11 3.21
N THR A 49 -1.68 -0.11 4.01
CA THR A 49 -2.63 0.69 4.78
C THR A 49 -3.62 1.41 3.87
N LYS A 50 -3.15 2.03 2.77
CA LYS A 50 -4.02 2.72 1.81
C LYS A 50 -4.97 1.75 1.11
N VAL A 51 -4.52 0.59 0.67
CA VAL A 51 -5.39 -0.46 0.10
C VAL A 51 -6.52 -0.84 1.07
N MET A 52 -6.18 -1.03 2.35
CA MET A 52 -7.15 -1.46 3.36
C MET A 52 -8.12 -0.36 3.77
N GLN A 53 -7.63 0.86 4.00
CA GLN A 53 -8.43 1.98 4.51
C GLN A 53 -9.29 2.64 3.42
N THR A 54 -8.76 2.81 2.19
CA THR A 54 -9.52 3.43 1.10
C THR A 54 -10.77 2.62 0.76
N ALA A 55 -10.68 1.29 0.75
CA ALA A 55 -11.83 0.43 0.49
C ALA A 55 -12.94 0.58 1.54
N LEU A 56 -12.56 0.76 2.81
CA LEU A 56 -13.52 1.04 3.90
C LEU A 56 -14.09 2.44 3.76
N ALA A 57 -13.25 3.43 3.52
CA ALA A 57 -13.69 4.83 3.39
C ALA A 57 -14.68 5.03 2.23
N VAL A 58 -14.49 4.33 1.08
CA VAL A 58 -15.45 4.35 -0.03
C VAL A 58 -16.81 3.78 0.41
N ARG A 59 -16.80 2.65 1.14
CA ARG A 59 -18.04 2.07 1.68
C ARG A 59 -18.74 3.06 2.63
N ASP A 60 -17.97 3.59 3.59
CA ASP A 60 -18.52 4.42 4.66
C ASP A 60 -19.02 5.76 4.10
N ALA A 61 -18.28 6.39 3.17
CA ALA A 61 -18.72 7.58 2.46
C ALA A 61 -20.04 7.35 1.71
N TRP A 62 -20.15 6.23 0.99
CA TRP A 62 -21.38 5.89 0.27
C TRP A 62 -22.56 5.63 1.21
N MET A 63 -22.33 4.86 2.29
CA MET A 63 -23.38 4.55 3.27
C MET A 63 -23.85 5.81 4.00
N THR A 64 -22.92 6.62 4.49
CA THR A 64 -23.22 7.87 5.18
C THR A 64 -23.97 8.85 4.26
N ALA A 65 -23.49 9.04 3.03
CA ALA A 65 -24.16 9.91 2.06
C ALA A 65 -25.59 9.45 1.75
N THR A 66 -25.80 8.14 1.57
CA THR A 66 -27.12 7.57 1.28
C THR A 66 -28.05 7.67 2.49
N ASP A 67 -27.58 7.35 3.69
CA ASP A 67 -28.35 7.40 4.93
C ASP A 67 -28.75 8.84 5.26
N ILE A 68 -27.82 9.80 5.18
CA ILE A 68 -28.08 11.22 5.39
C ILE A 68 -29.09 11.74 4.38
N LEU A 69 -28.85 11.53 3.08
CA LEU A 69 -29.70 12.05 2.02
C LEU A 69 -31.13 11.50 2.15
N ALA A 70 -31.28 10.18 2.30
CA ALA A 70 -32.58 9.55 2.45
C ALA A 70 -33.30 10.05 3.72
N PHE A 71 -32.59 10.09 4.85
CA PHE A 71 -33.19 10.52 6.13
C PHE A 71 -33.57 12.01 6.11
N ILE A 72 -32.65 12.87 5.66
CA ILE A 72 -32.90 14.33 5.61
C ILE A 72 -34.08 14.62 4.70
N VAL A 73 -34.10 14.12 3.47
CA VAL A 73 -35.15 14.40 2.50
C VAL A 73 -36.51 13.90 3.01
N ILE A 74 -36.58 12.64 3.43
CA ILE A 74 -37.84 12.04 3.90
C ILE A 74 -38.32 12.76 5.17
N TYR A 75 -37.46 12.98 6.14
CA TYR A 75 -37.84 13.56 7.42
C TYR A 75 -38.27 15.02 7.28
N PHE A 76 -37.46 15.87 6.62
CA PHE A 76 -37.75 17.28 6.45
C PHE A 76 -39.00 17.50 5.58
N VAL A 77 -39.12 16.78 4.45
CA VAL A 77 -40.31 16.92 3.59
C VAL A 77 -41.56 16.50 4.35
N THR A 78 -41.55 15.39 5.07
CA THR A 78 -42.68 14.92 5.86
C THR A 78 -43.01 15.89 6.99
N MET A 79 -42.02 16.39 7.70
CA MET A 79 -42.20 17.36 8.79
C MET A 79 -42.79 18.67 8.29
N LEU A 80 -42.25 19.24 7.20
CA LEU A 80 -42.78 20.47 6.60
C LEU A 80 -44.20 20.27 6.08
N ALA A 81 -44.52 19.11 5.48
CA ALA A 81 -45.88 18.80 5.02
C ALA A 81 -46.86 18.74 6.20
N ILE A 82 -46.49 18.10 7.33
CA ILE A 82 -47.34 18.00 8.52
C ILE A 82 -47.53 19.39 9.16
N VAL A 83 -46.45 20.14 9.40
CA VAL A 83 -46.53 21.48 10.02
C VAL A 83 -47.31 22.45 9.13
N GLY A 84 -47.03 22.41 7.81
CA GLY A 84 -47.75 23.26 6.83
C GLY A 84 -49.22 22.92 6.67
N SER A 85 -49.62 21.68 6.98
CA SER A 85 -51.04 21.28 6.97
C SER A 85 -51.86 21.92 8.12
N PHE A 86 -51.19 22.37 9.18
CA PHE A 86 -51.89 23.13 10.26
C PHE A 86 -52.06 24.59 9.89
N ASP A 87 -50.96 25.25 9.52
CA ASP A 87 -50.94 26.63 9.00
C ASP A 87 -49.58 26.91 8.33
N LEU A 88 -49.59 27.58 7.16
CA LEU A 88 -48.36 27.89 6.43
C LEU A 88 -47.39 28.81 7.19
N ARG A 89 -47.90 29.67 8.05
CA ARG A 89 -47.08 30.58 8.89
C ARG A 89 -46.24 29.82 9.90
N MET A 90 -46.67 28.63 10.31
CA MET A 90 -45.88 27.74 11.18
C MET A 90 -44.64 27.20 10.51
N LEU A 91 -44.50 27.24 9.18
CA LEU A 91 -43.32 26.87 8.46
C LEU A 91 -42.15 27.87 8.63
N ALA A 92 -42.44 29.13 8.89
CA ALA A 92 -41.43 30.20 8.94
C ALA A 92 -40.30 29.93 9.94
N PRO A 93 -40.51 29.49 11.21
CA PRO A 93 -39.44 29.12 12.12
C PRO A 93 -38.57 27.97 11.61
N PHE A 94 -39.19 26.95 10.99
CA PHE A 94 -38.49 25.78 10.49
C PHE A 94 -37.62 26.10 9.27
N LEU A 95 -38.12 26.88 8.32
CA LEU A 95 -37.40 27.32 7.13
C LEU A 95 -36.23 28.27 7.51
N GLY A 96 -36.49 29.20 8.44
CA GLY A 96 -35.49 30.10 8.98
C GLY A 96 -34.35 29.32 9.66
N TRP A 97 -34.70 28.36 10.51
CA TRP A 97 -33.74 27.49 11.16
C TRP A 97 -32.95 26.66 10.16
N LEU A 98 -33.64 26.04 9.17
CA LEU A 98 -32.97 25.21 8.14
C LEU A 98 -31.93 26.03 7.37
N THR A 99 -32.26 27.27 7.00
CA THR A 99 -31.35 28.18 6.30
C THR A 99 -30.12 28.50 7.15
N LEU A 100 -30.32 28.89 8.43
CA LEU A 100 -29.22 29.22 9.34
C LEU A 100 -28.35 28.00 9.65
N TYR A 101 -28.97 26.82 9.80
CA TYR A 101 -28.27 25.57 10.02
C TYR A 101 -27.43 25.18 8.79
N ALA A 102 -27.97 25.27 7.58
CA ALA A 102 -27.23 25.03 6.35
C ALA A 102 -26.03 25.98 6.20
N LEU A 103 -26.21 27.28 6.51
CA LEU A 103 -25.12 28.25 6.52
C LEU A 103 -24.04 27.88 7.55
N SER A 104 -24.43 27.40 8.74
CA SER A 104 -23.46 26.94 9.75
C SER A 104 -22.67 25.72 9.28
N LEU A 105 -23.31 24.76 8.59
CA LEU A 105 -22.61 23.60 7.99
C LEU A 105 -21.60 24.06 6.93
N VAL A 106 -21.98 24.94 6.02
CA VAL A 106 -21.09 25.48 4.97
C VAL A 106 -19.90 26.22 5.58
N TYR A 107 -20.05 26.85 6.75
CA TYR A 107 -18.96 27.52 7.45
C TYR A 107 -18.03 26.56 8.18
N PHE A 108 -18.58 25.63 8.99
CA PHE A 108 -17.78 24.78 9.89
C PHE A 108 -17.20 23.56 9.22
N VAL A 109 -17.93 22.89 8.35
CA VAL A 109 -17.52 21.59 7.79
C VAL A 109 -16.20 21.67 6.98
N PRO A 110 -15.99 22.64 6.07
CA PRO A 110 -14.71 22.75 5.37
C PRO A 110 -13.53 23.09 6.29
N ARG A 111 -13.78 23.85 7.38
CA ARG A 111 -12.77 24.19 8.40
C ARG A 111 -12.39 22.97 9.23
N LEU A 112 -13.37 22.18 9.64
CA LEU A 112 -13.16 20.91 10.33
C LEU A 112 -12.34 19.95 9.46
N GLY A 113 -12.66 19.85 8.16
CA GLY A 113 -11.90 19.02 7.21
C GLY A 113 -10.42 19.42 7.12
N LYS A 114 -10.11 20.74 7.05
CA LYS A 114 -8.73 21.23 7.02
C LYS A 114 -7.98 20.92 8.31
N VAL A 115 -8.62 21.10 9.46
CA VAL A 115 -7.97 20.81 10.76
C VAL A 115 -7.83 19.31 10.97
N ALA A 116 -8.79 18.51 10.52
CA ALA A 116 -8.68 17.04 10.56
C ALA A 116 -7.51 16.53 9.71
N ALA A 117 -7.27 17.11 8.53
CA ALA A 117 -6.11 16.78 7.71
C ALA A 117 -4.79 17.10 8.44
N ALA A 118 -4.66 18.31 9.01
CA ALA A 118 -3.47 18.69 9.79
C ALA A 118 -3.27 17.79 11.03
N GLN A 119 -4.36 17.36 11.68
CA GLN A 119 -4.31 16.41 12.80
C GLN A 119 -3.86 15.01 12.34
N ALA A 120 -4.30 14.55 11.17
CA ALA A 120 -3.88 13.28 10.59
C ALA A 120 -2.37 13.28 10.29
N ASP A 121 -1.84 14.36 9.74
CA ASP A 121 -0.40 14.56 9.49
C ASP A 121 0.40 14.54 10.79
N ALA A 122 -0.04 15.29 11.81
CA ALA A 122 0.61 15.32 13.13
C ALA A 122 0.57 13.95 13.82
N ARG A 123 -0.54 13.20 13.69
CA ARG A 123 -0.66 11.83 14.18
C ARG A 123 0.31 10.88 13.47
N SER A 124 0.42 11.01 12.15
CA SER A 124 1.35 10.21 11.34
C SER A 124 2.80 10.45 11.75
N LEU A 125 3.19 11.73 11.94
CA LEU A 125 4.52 12.12 12.41
C LEU A 125 4.82 11.56 13.81
N MET A 126 3.88 11.69 14.74
CA MET A 126 3.98 11.14 16.10
C MET A 126 4.16 9.62 16.07
N THR A 127 3.32 8.93 15.33
CA THR A 127 3.40 7.47 15.17
C THR A 127 4.71 7.06 14.52
N GLY A 128 5.16 7.79 13.49
CA GLY A 128 6.43 7.54 12.81
C GLY A 128 7.62 7.63 13.76
N ARG A 129 7.71 8.69 14.59
CA ARG A 129 8.79 8.86 15.57
C ARG A 129 8.81 7.76 16.65
N VAL A 130 7.65 7.38 17.15
CA VAL A 130 7.54 6.30 18.14
C VAL A 130 7.94 4.96 17.52
N THR A 131 7.48 4.69 16.30
CA THR A 131 7.83 3.46 15.56
C THR A 131 9.32 3.39 15.26
N ASP A 132 9.93 4.52 14.85
CA ASP A 132 11.37 4.58 14.56
C ASP A 132 12.21 4.23 15.81
N ALA A 133 11.86 4.80 16.98
CA ALA A 133 12.52 4.47 18.23
C ALA A 133 12.41 2.98 18.59
N TYR A 134 11.26 2.34 18.34
CA TYR A 134 11.07 0.91 18.61
C TYR A 134 11.75 0.01 17.58
N THR A 135 11.75 0.41 16.33
CA THR A 135 12.45 -0.31 15.26
C THR A 135 13.96 -0.32 15.51
N ASN A 136 14.49 0.80 15.99
CA ASN A 136 15.91 0.97 16.30
C ASN A 136 16.21 0.84 17.80
N ILE A 137 15.41 0.09 18.55
CA ILE A 137 15.51 0.01 20.02
C ILE A 137 16.89 -0.47 20.50
N ALA A 138 17.57 -1.32 19.74
CA ALA A 138 18.91 -1.77 20.03
C ALA A 138 19.89 -0.59 20.07
N THR A 139 19.82 0.33 19.11
CA THR A 139 20.63 1.54 19.06
C THR A 139 20.32 2.47 20.23
N VAL A 140 19.01 2.70 20.52
CA VAL A 140 18.58 3.52 21.66
C VAL A 140 19.11 2.97 22.98
N LYS A 141 19.08 1.65 23.16
CA LYS A 141 19.60 0.96 24.36
C LYS A 141 21.13 0.99 24.43
N LEU A 142 21.81 0.76 23.28
CA LEU A 142 23.27 0.74 23.21
C LEU A 142 23.89 2.08 23.62
N PHE A 143 23.32 3.18 23.16
CA PHE A 143 23.81 4.53 23.46
C PHE A 143 23.16 5.17 24.69
N SER A 144 22.27 4.48 25.40
CA SER A 144 21.60 4.92 26.63
C SER A 144 20.84 6.26 26.50
N HIS A 145 20.29 6.57 25.31
CA HIS A 145 19.61 7.82 25.01
C HIS A 145 18.08 7.78 25.12
N ALA A 146 17.54 6.88 25.97
CA ALA A 146 16.09 6.72 26.13
C ALA A 146 15.36 8.03 26.51
N SER A 147 15.99 8.89 27.35
CA SER A 147 15.41 10.18 27.76
C SER A 147 15.33 11.17 26.57
N ARG A 148 16.31 11.14 25.66
CA ARG A 148 16.33 11.98 24.45
C ARG A 148 15.24 11.56 23.48
N GLU A 149 15.08 10.25 23.26
CA GLU A 149 14.02 9.70 22.41
C GLU A 149 12.62 9.97 23.00
N ALA A 150 12.47 9.87 24.33
CA ALA A 150 11.23 10.24 25.00
C ALA A 150 10.90 11.74 24.81
N GLY A 151 11.92 12.62 24.89
CA GLY A 151 11.77 14.04 24.59
C GLY A 151 11.33 14.31 23.14
N PHE A 152 11.89 13.57 22.19
CA PHE A 152 11.57 13.69 20.76
C PHE A 152 10.12 13.22 20.46
N ALA A 153 9.70 12.11 21.07
CA ALA A 153 8.31 11.65 20.99
C ALA A 153 7.34 12.64 21.65
N ARG A 154 7.70 13.21 22.82
CA ARG A 154 6.90 14.20 23.54
C ARG A 154 6.66 15.46 22.72
N ALA A 155 7.66 15.94 21.99
CA ALA A 155 7.52 17.11 21.12
C ALA A 155 6.46 16.87 20.02
N SER A 156 6.45 15.69 19.39
CA SER A 156 5.41 15.34 18.39
C SER A 156 4.02 15.12 18.99
N MET A 157 3.95 14.64 20.24
CA MET A 157 2.68 14.57 20.98
C MET A 157 2.12 15.98 21.26
N GLN A 158 2.97 16.94 21.59
CA GLN A 158 2.55 18.35 21.78
C GLN A 158 2.04 18.98 20.49
N GLU A 159 2.67 18.70 19.36
CA GLU A 159 2.22 19.16 18.04
C GLU A 159 0.85 18.55 17.69
N PHE A 160 0.66 17.26 17.91
CA PHE A 160 -0.65 16.60 17.77
C PHE A 160 -1.71 17.23 18.70
N MET A 161 -1.39 17.48 19.96
CA MET A 161 -2.30 18.14 20.92
C MET A 161 -2.71 19.54 20.46
N HIS A 162 -1.79 20.31 19.86
CA HIS A 162 -2.13 21.63 19.33
C HIS A 162 -3.21 21.55 18.23
N THR A 163 -3.10 20.58 17.31
CA THR A 163 -4.11 20.34 16.27
C THR A 163 -5.42 19.83 16.87
N ALA A 164 -5.34 18.95 17.87
CA ALA A 164 -6.53 18.44 18.58
C ALA A 164 -7.30 19.55 19.29
N TYR A 165 -6.62 20.49 19.93
CA TYR A 165 -7.27 21.67 20.53
C TYR A 165 -7.90 22.60 19.48
N ALA A 166 -7.26 22.75 18.31
CA ALA A 166 -7.84 23.52 17.21
C ALA A 166 -9.14 22.90 16.72
N GLN A 167 -9.18 21.57 16.57
CA GLN A 167 -10.40 20.83 16.24
C GLN A 167 -11.45 20.98 17.32
N GLY A 168 -11.07 20.78 18.59
CA GLY A 168 -11.98 20.92 19.74
C GLY A 168 -12.66 22.29 19.79
N ARG A 169 -11.92 23.39 19.54
CA ARG A 169 -12.51 24.75 19.49
C ARG A 169 -13.54 24.90 18.39
N LEU A 170 -13.31 24.34 17.21
CA LEU A 170 -14.28 24.37 16.10
C LEU A 170 -15.53 23.55 16.43
N VAL A 171 -15.35 22.34 16.99
CA VAL A 171 -16.45 21.50 17.41
C VAL A 171 -17.31 22.20 18.48
N SER A 172 -16.68 22.71 19.55
CA SER A 172 -17.39 23.44 20.60
C SER A 172 -18.12 24.69 20.07
N GLY A 173 -17.48 25.44 19.17
CA GLY A 173 -18.10 26.60 18.52
C GLY A 173 -19.34 26.20 17.72
N PHE A 174 -19.27 25.12 16.96
CA PHE A 174 -20.43 24.61 16.23
C PHE A 174 -21.55 24.11 17.18
N GLU A 175 -21.19 23.37 18.23
CA GLU A 175 -22.17 22.89 19.21
C GLU A 175 -22.93 24.04 19.88
N ILE A 176 -22.23 25.12 20.28
CA ILE A 176 -22.87 26.31 20.85
C ILE A 176 -23.85 26.93 19.86
N ILE A 177 -23.44 27.12 18.60
CA ILE A 177 -24.31 27.69 17.56
C ILE A 177 -25.51 26.77 17.29
N ASN A 178 -25.30 25.48 17.12
CA ASN A 178 -26.35 24.52 16.87
C ASN A 178 -27.39 24.48 18.01
N HIS A 179 -26.88 24.47 19.26
CA HIS A 179 -27.77 24.49 20.42
C HIS A 179 -28.60 25.80 20.50
N THR A 180 -27.93 26.94 20.23
CA THR A 180 -28.62 28.25 20.20
C THR A 180 -29.71 28.30 19.11
N LEU A 181 -29.37 27.84 17.90
CA LEU A 181 -30.34 27.77 16.79
C LEU A 181 -31.52 26.86 17.13
N SER A 182 -31.27 25.73 17.78
CA SER A 182 -32.30 24.79 18.21
C SER A 182 -33.23 25.38 19.30
N MET A 183 -32.67 26.09 20.27
CA MET A 183 -33.47 26.79 21.29
C MET A 183 -34.32 27.92 20.67
N LEU A 184 -33.76 28.68 19.71
CA LEU A 184 -34.51 29.68 18.96
C LEU A 184 -35.64 29.07 18.14
N LEU A 185 -35.39 27.92 17.49
CA LEU A 185 -36.40 27.17 16.76
C LEU A 185 -37.58 26.80 17.67
N ILE A 186 -37.26 26.18 18.84
CA ILE A 186 -38.28 25.75 19.81
C ILE A 186 -39.12 26.96 20.29
N ALA A 187 -38.42 28.02 20.69
CA ALA A 187 -39.10 29.25 21.20
C ALA A 187 -39.96 29.92 20.11
N ALA A 188 -39.41 30.06 18.88
CA ALA A 188 -40.15 30.68 17.77
C ALA A 188 -41.34 29.82 17.34
N THR A 189 -41.17 28.50 17.28
CA THR A 189 -42.27 27.58 16.92
C THR A 189 -43.38 27.63 17.96
N ALA A 190 -43.03 27.56 19.24
CA ALA A 190 -44.00 27.67 20.33
C ALA A 190 -44.69 29.04 20.33
N GLY A 191 -43.94 30.13 20.12
CA GLY A 191 -44.50 31.50 20.04
C GLY A 191 -45.49 31.67 18.89
N VAL A 192 -45.13 31.26 17.67
CA VAL A 192 -46.00 31.32 16.50
C VAL A 192 -47.22 30.41 16.68
N ALA A 193 -47.07 29.21 17.20
CA ALA A 193 -48.16 28.27 17.41
C ALA A 193 -49.16 28.79 18.48
N LEU A 194 -48.66 29.35 19.59
CA LEU A 194 -49.49 29.94 20.62
C LEU A 194 -50.21 31.21 20.11
N TRP A 195 -49.52 32.05 19.34
CA TRP A 195 -50.13 33.23 18.73
C TRP A 195 -51.28 32.84 17.80
N LEU A 196 -51.11 31.87 16.92
CA LEU A 196 -52.15 31.37 16.02
C LEU A 196 -53.32 30.71 16.79
N TRP A 197 -53.00 30.03 17.90
CA TRP A 197 -54.03 29.48 18.78
C TRP A 197 -54.88 30.55 19.44
N THR A 198 -54.30 31.67 19.91
CA THR A 198 -55.03 32.76 20.48
C THR A 198 -55.98 33.48 19.46
N LEU A 199 -55.60 33.37 18.16
CA LEU A 199 -56.45 33.84 17.05
C LEU A 199 -57.54 32.84 16.65
N GLY A 200 -57.54 31.65 17.26
CA GLY A 200 -58.51 30.58 16.93
C GLY A 200 -58.25 29.85 15.61
N GLU A 201 -57.11 30.12 14.96
CA GLU A 201 -56.77 29.54 13.65
C GLU A 201 -56.21 28.12 13.73
N VAL A 202 -55.60 27.71 14.86
CA VAL A 202 -55.09 26.37 15.09
C VAL A 202 -55.58 25.81 16.42
N GLY A 203 -55.72 24.47 16.51
CA GLY A 203 -56.08 23.76 17.73
C GLY A 203 -54.90 23.46 18.64
N VAL A 204 -55.15 23.14 19.91
CA VAL A 204 -54.12 22.74 20.89
C VAL A 204 -53.27 21.59 20.41
N GLY A 205 -53.82 20.64 19.65
CA GLY A 205 -53.09 19.53 19.03
C GLY A 205 -52.03 19.98 18.06
N ALA A 206 -52.24 21.04 17.28
CA ALA A 206 -51.23 21.57 16.36
C ALA A 206 -50.08 22.24 17.11
N VAL A 207 -50.37 22.95 18.22
CA VAL A 207 -49.36 23.54 19.10
C VAL A 207 -48.46 22.46 19.69
N ALA A 208 -49.07 21.41 20.23
CA ALA A 208 -48.30 20.28 20.80
C ALA A 208 -47.48 19.56 19.75
N ALA A 209 -48.04 19.28 18.58
CA ALA A 209 -47.35 18.58 17.49
C ALA A 209 -46.16 19.38 16.94
N ALA A 210 -46.34 20.68 16.65
CA ALA A 210 -45.25 21.52 16.13
C ALA A 210 -44.11 21.68 17.17
N SER A 211 -44.44 21.87 18.44
CA SER A 211 -43.46 21.97 19.52
C SER A 211 -42.66 20.63 19.68
N ALA A 212 -43.35 19.50 19.63
CA ALA A 212 -42.69 18.19 19.68
C ALA A 212 -41.77 17.95 18.48
N MET A 213 -42.15 18.41 17.27
CA MET A 213 -41.32 18.34 16.08
C MET A 213 -40.07 19.23 16.19
N ALA A 214 -40.21 20.45 16.74
CA ALA A 214 -39.07 21.34 16.97
C ALA A 214 -38.07 20.73 17.98
N LEU A 215 -38.56 20.14 19.07
CA LEU A 215 -37.74 19.42 20.06
C LEU A 215 -37.00 18.22 19.44
N ARG A 216 -37.67 17.46 18.61
CA ARG A 216 -37.08 16.32 17.93
C ARG A 216 -35.96 16.73 16.96
N LEU A 217 -36.12 17.87 16.28
CA LEU A 217 -35.15 18.41 15.34
C LEU A 217 -33.81 18.72 16.01
N ASN A 218 -33.83 19.16 17.26
CA ASN A 218 -32.59 19.41 18.03
C ASN A 218 -31.68 18.17 18.09
N GLY A 219 -32.23 17.01 18.40
CA GLY A 219 -31.42 15.75 18.40
C GLY A 219 -30.93 15.34 17.02
N ILE A 220 -31.77 15.56 15.99
CA ILE A 220 -31.42 15.21 14.59
C ILE A 220 -30.34 16.14 14.05
N ALA A 221 -30.37 17.41 14.35
CA ALA A 221 -29.39 18.40 13.91
C ALA A 221 -27.97 18.03 14.42
N HIS A 222 -27.87 17.57 15.66
CA HIS A 222 -26.62 17.14 16.24
C HIS A 222 -26.06 15.89 15.53
N TRP A 223 -26.91 14.90 15.27
CA TRP A 223 -26.54 13.70 14.51
C TRP A 223 -26.09 14.03 13.08
N ILE A 224 -26.82 14.87 12.35
CA ILE A 224 -26.46 15.29 10.97
C ILE A 224 -25.06 15.92 10.92
N MET A 225 -24.71 16.75 11.89
CA MET A 225 -23.38 17.35 11.95
C MET A 225 -22.27 16.28 11.98
N TRP A 226 -22.38 15.31 12.90
CA TRP A 226 -21.38 14.26 13.04
C TRP A 226 -21.28 13.41 11.77
N GLU A 227 -22.40 13.07 11.15
CA GLU A 227 -22.42 12.31 9.91
C GLU A 227 -21.82 13.09 8.74
N VAL A 228 -22.12 14.38 8.62
CA VAL A 228 -21.51 15.23 7.58
C VAL A 228 -20.01 15.39 7.80
N ALA A 229 -19.57 15.62 9.04
CA ALA A 229 -18.14 15.68 9.36
C ALA A 229 -17.43 14.35 9.03
N SER A 230 -18.02 13.23 9.40
CA SER A 230 -17.53 11.89 9.07
C SER A 230 -17.47 11.63 7.56
N LEU A 231 -18.50 12.09 6.82
CA LEU A 231 -18.51 11.99 5.35
C LEU A 231 -17.29 12.70 4.71
N PHE A 232 -16.97 13.91 5.18
CA PHE A 232 -15.79 14.63 4.68
C PHE A 232 -14.48 13.94 5.05
N GLU A 233 -14.38 13.36 6.24
CA GLU A 233 -13.21 12.54 6.63
C GLU A 233 -13.05 11.32 5.72
N HIS A 234 -14.15 10.63 5.43
CA HIS A 234 -14.13 9.48 4.51
C HIS A 234 -13.76 9.89 3.09
N VAL A 235 -14.32 11.00 2.57
CA VAL A 235 -13.96 11.53 1.25
C VAL A 235 -12.48 11.90 1.19
N GLY A 236 -11.95 12.57 2.21
CA GLY A 236 -10.51 12.89 2.29
C GLY A 236 -9.63 11.63 2.28
N THR A 237 -10.03 10.58 3.01
CA THR A 237 -9.33 9.29 3.00
C THR A 237 -9.39 8.61 1.61
N VAL A 238 -10.52 8.73 0.91
CA VAL A 238 -10.67 8.23 -0.47
C VAL A 238 -9.75 8.98 -1.42
N GLU A 239 -9.73 10.32 -1.35
CA GLU A 239 -8.87 11.15 -2.21
C GLU A 239 -7.38 10.85 -2.01
N ASP A 240 -6.93 10.75 -0.75
CA ASP A 240 -5.55 10.38 -0.44
C ASP A 240 -5.19 8.96 -0.93
N GLY A 241 -6.11 8.01 -0.73
CA GLY A 241 -5.97 6.65 -1.23
C GLY A 241 -5.89 6.58 -2.75
N ILE A 242 -6.83 7.20 -3.46
CA ILE A 242 -6.87 7.22 -4.92
C ILE A 242 -5.60 7.85 -5.49
N ARG A 243 -5.10 8.95 -4.92
CA ARG A 243 -3.86 9.61 -5.36
C ARG A 243 -2.68 8.65 -5.41
N THR A 244 -2.62 7.68 -4.52
CA THR A 244 -1.57 6.65 -4.52
C THR A 244 -1.92 5.47 -5.42
N LEU A 245 -3.17 4.96 -5.33
CA LEU A 245 -3.60 3.75 -6.03
C LEU A 245 -3.80 3.96 -7.54
N SER A 246 -4.04 5.21 -7.99
CA SER A 246 -4.20 5.55 -9.41
C SER A 246 -2.92 6.01 -10.10
N ARG A 247 -1.75 5.90 -9.46
CA ARG A 247 -0.48 6.21 -10.13
C ARG A 247 -0.32 5.33 -11.36
N VAL A 248 0.06 5.96 -12.46
CA VAL A 248 0.26 5.30 -13.76
C VAL A 248 1.43 4.32 -13.64
N HIS A 249 1.27 3.14 -14.23
CA HIS A 249 2.34 2.17 -14.38
C HIS A 249 3.39 2.73 -15.35
N THR A 250 4.64 2.80 -14.94
CA THR A 250 5.74 3.32 -15.78
C THR A 250 6.24 2.30 -16.78
N VAL A 251 6.08 1.00 -16.49
CA VAL A 251 6.44 -0.11 -17.38
C VAL A 251 5.20 -0.95 -17.63
N VAL A 252 4.74 -0.97 -18.88
CA VAL A 252 3.51 -1.66 -19.29
C VAL A 252 3.82 -2.56 -20.49
N ASP A 253 3.21 -3.73 -20.55
CA ASP A 253 3.34 -4.59 -21.71
C ASP A 253 2.64 -3.95 -22.93
N ALA A 254 3.28 -4.04 -24.09
CA ALA A 254 2.68 -3.59 -25.33
C ALA A 254 1.39 -4.40 -25.61
N PRO A 255 0.36 -3.80 -26.25
CA PRO A 255 -0.90 -4.50 -26.52
C PRO A 255 -0.75 -5.80 -27.32
N ASP A 256 0.30 -5.89 -28.12
CA ASP A 256 0.67 -7.03 -28.98
C ASP A 256 1.88 -7.80 -28.47
N ALA A 257 2.30 -7.55 -27.21
CA ALA A 257 3.43 -8.22 -26.59
C ALA A 257 3.25 -9.75 -26.61
N ARG A 258 4.29 -10.45 -27.06
CA ARG A 258 4.32 -11.90 -27.17
C ARG A 258 5.13 -12.52 -26.02
N PRO A 259 4.88 -13.78 -25.66
CA PRO A 259 5.75 -14.46 -24.72
C PRO A 259 7.17 -14.61 -25.27
N LEU A 260 8.18 -14.24 -24.46
CA LEU A 260 9.60 -14.46 -24.76
C LEU A 260 9.89 -15.97 -24.87
N ARG A 261 10.59 -16.38 -25.91
CA ARG A 261 11.10 -17.73 -26.08
C ARG A 261 12.63 -17.71 -26.11
N VAL A 262 13.27 -18.19 -25.07
CA VAL A 262 14.72 -18.32 -25.01
C VAL A 262 15.12 -19.69 -25.51
N THR A 263 15.97 -19.72 -26.53
CA THR A 263 16.50 -20.96 -27.14
C THR A 263 17.98 -21.15 -26.92
N ARG A 264 18.76 -20.06 -26.96
CA ARG A 264 20.23 -20.05 -26.81
C ARG A 264 20.67 -19.22 -25.61
N GLY A 265 19.90 -18.21 -25.24
CA GLY A 265 20.22 -17.29 -24.15
C GLY A 265 21.26 -16.24 -24.54
N GLU A 266 21.32 -15.83 -25.79
CA GLU A 266 22.12 -14.70 -26.27
C GLU A 266 21.52 -13.39 -25.78
N ILE A 267 22.35 -12.44 -25.28
CA ILE A 267 21.88 -11.14 -24.79
C ILE A 267 22.66 -10.02 -25.52
N ALA A 268 21.93 -9.04 -26.06
CA ALA A 268 22.54 -7.87 -26.67
C ALA A 268 21.94 -6.56 -26.12
N PHE A 269 22.81 -5.65 -25.72
CA PHE A 269 22.47 -4.26 -25.43
C PHE A 269 22.92 -3.42 -26.62
N GLU A 270 21.98 -2.78 -27.28
CA GLU A 270 22.22 -1.99 -28.48
C GLU A 270 21.97 -0.51 -28.20
N HIS A 271 23.04 0.27 -28.07
CA HIS A 271 23.00 1.71 -27.85
C HIS A 271 22.11 2.15 -26.68
N VAL A 272 22.13 1.39 -25.57
CA VAL A 272 21.23 1.60 -24.44
C VAL A 272 21.63 2.84 -23.65
N THR A 273 20.68 3.78 -23.52
CA THR A 273 20.79 4.95 -22.65
C THR A 273 19.65 4.96 -21.65
N PHE A 274 19.98 5.26 -20.40
CA PHE A 274 19.00 5.28 -19.30
C PHE A 274 19.35 6.25 -18.18
N ALA A 275 18.33 6.95 -17.65
CA ALA A 275 18.41 7.80 -16.46
C ALA A 275 17.25 7.51 -15.51
N TYR A 276 17.48 7.53 -14.19
CA TYR A 276 16.40 7.49 -13.21
C TYR A 276 15.71 8.85 -13.11
N GLY A 277 14.43 8.92 -13.46
CA GLY A 277 13.65 10.16 -13.39
C GLY A 277 14.13 11.30 -14.26
N GLY A 278 14.92 11.03 -15.31
CA GLY A 278 15.36 12.01 -16.32
C GLY A 278 16.41 13.02 -15.85
N GLN A 279 16.97 12.86 -14.62
CA GLN A 279 17.88 13.89 -14.07
C GLN A 279 19.36 13.67 -14.41
N ARG A 280 19.84 12.44 -14.37
CA ARG A 280 21.25 12.10 -14.64
C ARG A 280 21.34 10.77 -15.35
N THR A 281 21.97 10.75 -16.52
CA THR A 281 22.27 9.52 -17.25
C THR A 281 23.13 8.60 -16.40
N VAL A 282 22.66 7.38 -16.21
CA VAL A 282 23.32 6.33 -15.42
C VAL A 282 23.94 5.27 -16.33
N VAL A 283 23.33 5.03 -17.48
CA VAL A 283 23.86 4.19 -18.56
C VAL A 283 23.86 5.03 -19.83
N ASP A 284 24.99 5.10 -20.54
CA ASP A 284 25.22 6.02 -21.64
C ASP A 284 25.81 5.28 -22.85
N ASP A 285 25.03 5.17 -23.95
CA ASP A 285 25.37 4.46 -25.19
C ASP A 285 25.99 3.07 -24.96
N LEU A 286 25.41 2.28 -24.06
CA LEU A 286 25.92 0.96 -23.71
C LEU A 286 25.73 0.00 -24.88
N ARG A 287 26.83 -0.63 -25.32
CA ARG A 287 26.86 -1.70 -26.30
C ARG A 287 27.54 -2.91 -25.69
N LEU A 288 26.80 -3.96 -25.49
CA LEU A 288 27.31 -5.19 -24.87
C LEU A 288 26.64 -6.40 -25.52
N HIS A 289 27.46 -7.29 -26.02
CA HIS A 289 27.01 -8.58 -26.56
C HIS A 289 27.53 -9.73 -25.70
N ILE A 290 26.61 -10.59 -25.25
CA ILE A 290 26.89 -11.77 -24.40
C ILE A 290 26.46 -13.00 -25.19
N ARG A 291 27.42 -13.90 -25.43
CA ARG A 291 27.18 -15.11 -26.20
C ARG A 291 26.35 -16.14 -25.43
N PRO A 292 25.65 -17.04 -26.13
CA PRO A 292 24.97 -18.16 -25.49
C PRO A 292 25.93 -18.95 -24.56
N GLY A 293 25.49 -19.13 -23.30
CA GLY A 293 26.30 -19.87 -22.29
C GLY A 293 27.51 -19.12 -21.74
N GLU A 294 27.77 -17.89 -22.21
CA GLU A 294 28.90 -17.07 -21.71
C GLU A 294 28.62 -16.55 -20.29
N LYS A 295 29.65 -16.59 -19.44
CA LYS A 295 29.58 -16.04 -18.08
C LYS A 295 30.40 -14.75 -18.03
N ILE A 296 29.70 -13.63 -17.87
CA ILE A 296 30.35 -12.32 -17.76
C ILE A 296 30.29 -11.77 -16.32
N GLY A 297 31.39 -11.14 -15.92
CA GLY A 297 31.48 -10.40 -14.67
C GLY A 297 31.45 -8.90 -14.91
N LEU A 298 30.42 -8.19 -14.38
CA LEU A 298 30.39 -6.74 -14.36
C LEU A 298 31.22 -6.22 -13.19
N VAL A 299 32.29 -5.49 -13.48
CA VAL A 299 33.18 -4.90 -12.48
C VAL A 299 33.27 -3.39 -12.67
N GLY A 300 33.53 -2.65 -11.59
CA GLY A 300 33.60 -1.19 -11.62
C GLY A 300 33.27 -0.56 -10.27
N ARG A 301 33.54 0.73 -10.14
CA ARG A 301 33.28 1.48 -8.90
C ARG A 301 31.80 1.46 -8.51
N SER A 302 31.50 1.71 -7.23
CA SER A 302 30.13 1.96 -6.79
C SER A 302 29.53 3.13 -7.58
N GLY A 303 28.30 3.00 -8.04
CA GLY A 303 27.64 4.00 -8.88
C GLY A 303 28.01 3.95 -10.38
N ALA A 304 28.79 2.97 -10.84
CA ALA A 304 29.13 2.82 -12.25
C ALA A 304 27.98 2.35 -13.17
N GLY A 305 26.83 1.95 -12.61
CA GLY A 305 25.67 1.50 -13.38
C GLY A 305 25.47 -0.03 -13.44
N LYS A 306 26.25 -0.83 -12.71
CA LYS A 306 26.18 -2.31 -12.75
C LYS A 306 24.79 -2.85 -12.39
N SER A 307 24.23 -2.46 -11.24
CA SER A 307 22.90 -2.91 -10.80
C SER A 307 21.79 -2.34 -11.72
N THR A 308 22.03 -1.21 -12.35
CA THR A 308 21.09 -0.65 -13.34
C THR A 308 20.99 -1.55 -14.58
N ILE A 309 22.09 -2.10 -15.09
CA ILE A 309 22.07 -3.06 -16.20
C ILE A 309 21.22 -4.29 -15.85
N VAL A 310 21.37 -4.83 -14.62
CA VAL A 310 20.59 -5.96 -14.15
C VAL A 310 19.09 -5.60 -14.07
N ASN A 311 18.76 -4.41 -13.54
CA ASN A 311 17.38 -3.94 -13.46
C ASN A 311 16.73 -3.70 -14.85
N LEU A 312 17.52 -3.20 -15.81
CA LEU A 312 17.06 -3.02 -17.20
C LEU A 312 16.81 -4.36 -17.88
N LEU A 313 17.69 -5.35 -17.67
CA LEU A 313 17.52 -6.69 -18.23
C LEU A 313 16.27 -7.42 -17.66
N LEU A 314 15.92 -7.17 -16.40
CA LEU A 314 14.66 -7.63 -15.79
C LEU A 314 13.45 -6.80 -16.20
N ARG A 315 13.66 -5.75 -17.01
CA ARG A 315 12.65 -4.78 -17.38
C ARG A 315 11.86 -4.25 -16.16
N PHE A 316 12.62 -3.85 -15.12
CA PHE A 316 12.06 -3.07 -14.02
C PHE A 316 11.90 -1.60 -14.42
N TYR A 317 12.60 -1.19 -15.47
CA TYR A 317 12.56 0.10 -16.15
C TYR A 317 12.66 -0.13 -17.63
N ASP A 318 11.98 0.67 -18.44
CA ASP A 318 12.20 0.72 -19.88
C ASP A 318 13.37 1.68 -20.20
N VAL A 319 14.13 1.40 -21.26
CA VAL A 319 15.25 2.22 -21.70
C VAL A 319 14.75 3.51 -22.35
N GLU A 320 15.53 4.60 -22.25
CA GLU A 320 15.19 5.86 -22.92
C GLU A 320 15.56 5.84 -24.40
N GLN A 321 16.67 5.16 -24.72
CA GLN A 321 17.15 4.97 -26.10
C GLN A 321 17.80 3.60 -26.23
N GLY A 322 17.81 3.08 -27.46
CA GLY A 322 18.38 1.79 -27.77
C GLY A 322 17.41 0.64 -27.50
N ALA A 323 17.93 -0.58 -27.49
CA ALA A 323 17.16 -1.80 -27.24
C ALA A 323 17.98 -2.84 -26.47
N ILE A 324 17.28 -3.71 -25.72
CA ILE A 324 17.86 -4.90 -25.10
C ILE A 324 17.21 -6.12 -25.75
N LEU A 325 18.01 -6.97 -26.33
CA LEU A 325 17.55 -8.15 -27.06
C LEU A 325 17.95 -9.43 -26.33
N ILE A 326 17.06 -10.40 -26.30
CA ILE A 326 17.33 -11.79 -25.88
C ILE A 326 17.00 -12.71 -27.06
N ASP A 327 17.98 -13.45 -27.56
CA ASP A 327 17.86 -14.27 -28.78
C ASP A 327 17.24 -13.49 -29.95
N GLY A 328 17.63 -12.20 -30.11
CA GLY A 328 17.14 -11.30 -31.15
C GLY A 328 15.71 -10.75 -30.90
N GLN A 329 15.08 -11.06 -29.77
CA GLN A 329 13.77 -10.55 -29.40
C GLN A 329 13.92 -9.36 -28.44
N ASP A 330 13.35 -8.20 -28.81
CA ASP A 330 13.36 -7.01 -27.95
C ASP A 330 12.51 -7.24 -26.70
N ILE A 331 13.12 -7.05 -25.52
CA ILE A 331 12.45 -7.25 -24.24
C ILE A 331 11.30 -6.24 -24.00
N ALA A 332 11.29 -5.11 -24.71
CA ALA A 332 10.18 -4.15 -24.65
C ALA A 332 8.91 -4.65 -25.37
N GLN A 333 9.06 -5.59 -26.33
CA GLN A 333 7.98 -6.15 -27.15
C GLN A 333 7.46 -7.52 -26.62
N VAL A 334 8.01 -8.01 -25.51
CA VAL A 334 7.56 -9.26 -24.88
C VAL A 334 6.85 -9.00 -23.56
N THR A 335 6.07 -9.96 -23.10
CA THR A 335 5.40 -9.82 -21.78
C THR A 335 6.41 -9.94 -20.64
N GLN A 336 6.30 -9.07 -19.63
CA GLN A 336 7.21 -9.03 -18.47
C GLN A 336 7.26 -10.36 -17.72
N ASP A 337 6.11 -11.04 -17.59
CA ASP A 337 6.04 -12.34 -16.91
C ASP A 337 6.84 -13.40 -17.66
N SER A 338 6.73 -13.47 -18.99
CA SER A 338 7.51 -14.42 -19.80
C SER A 338 9.00 -14.12 -19.78
N LEU A 339 9.40 -12.85 -19.81
CA LEU A 339 10.77 -12.41 -19.67
C LEU A 339 11.36 -12.87 -18.34
N ARG A 340 10.68 -12.51 -17.24
CA ARG A 340 11.15 -12.84 -15.89
C ARG A 340 11.10 -14.34 -15.60
N ALA A 341 10.24 -15.11 -16.25
CA ALA A 341 10.23 -16.56 -16.17
C ALA A 341 11.54 -17.18 -16.70
N GLN A 342 12.17 -16.58 -17.73
CA GLN A 342 13.40 -17.05 -18.36
C GLN A 342 14.69 -16.58 -17.65
N ILE A 343 14.57 -15.77 -16.61
CA ILE A 343 15.72 -15.22 -15.88
C ILE A 343 15.67 -15.67 -14.43
N GLY A 344 16.70 -16.33 -13.95
CA GLY A 344 16.94 -16.60 -12.53
C GLY A 344 17.78 -15.47 -11.92
N MET A 345 17.46 -15.02 -10.71
CA MET A 345 18.26 -14.00 -10.03
C MET A 345 18.55 -14.39 -8.59
N VAL A 346 19.83 -14.32 -8.20
CA VAL A 346 20.28 -14.38 -6.82
C VAL A 346 20.68 -12.97 -6.40
N THR A 347 19.96 -12.39 -5.47
CA THR A 347 20.16 -11.02 -4.97
C THR A 347 21.14 -10.98 -3.79
N GLN A 348 21.78 -9.84 -3.57
CA GLN A 348 22.64 -9.57 -2.40
C GLN A 348 21.82 -9.72 -1.10
N ASP A 349 20.67 -9.05 -1.01
CA ASP A 349 19.72 -9.19 0.08
C ASP A 349 18.77 -10.35 -0.20
N THR A 350 19.01 -11.48 0.45
CA THR A 350 18.15 -12.66 0.34
C THR A 350 16.92 -12.54 1.23
N SER A 351 15.91 -11.80 0.78
CA SER A 351 14.62 -11.75 1.44
C SER A 351 13.83 -13.03 1.21
N LEU A 352 13.36 -13.63 2.30
CA LEU A 352 12.42 -14.74 2.28
C LEU A 352 11.01 -14.23 2.60
N LEU A 353 10.03 -14.82 1.93
CA LEU A 353 8.63 -14.59 2.27
C LEU A 353 8.32 -15.19 3.64
N HIS A 354 7.48 -14.53 4.44
CA HIS A 354 7.06 -15.01 5.76
C HIS A 354 6.09 -16.20 5.62
N ARG A 355 6.61 -17.31 5.10
CA ARG A 355 5.90 -18.56 4.79
C ARG A 355 6.77 -19.75 5.16
N SER A 356 6.32 -20.95 4.84
CA SER A 356 7.12 -22.16 5.01
C SER A 356 8.40 -22.14 4.15
N VAL A 357 9.40 -22.93 4.52
CA VAL A 357 10.59 -23.15 3.68
C VAL A 357 10.18 -23.72 2.33
N ARG A 358 9.24 -24.68 2.32
CA ARG A 358 8.62 -25.25 1.12
C ARG A 358 8.12 -24.14 0.19
N ASP A 359 7.22 -23.25 0.67
CA ASP A 359 6.64 -22.17 -0.12
C ASP A 359 7.72 -21.22 -0.68
N ASN A 360 8.79 -21.00 0.08
CA ASN A 360 9.91 -20.17 -0.37
C ASN A 360 10.70 -20.80 -1.52
N ILE A 361 10.92 -22.10 -1.50
CA ILE A 361 11.66 -22.80 -2.58
C ILE A 361 10.76 -22.98 -3.81
N VAL A 362 9.54 -23.47 -3.62
CA VAL A 362 8.56 -23.72 -4.70
C VAL A 362 8.13 -22.44 -5.39
N TYR A 363 8.30 -21.26 -4.77
CA TYR A 363 8.03 -19.97 -5.39
C TYR A 363 8.75 -19.76 -6.73
N GLY A 364 9.90 -20.40 -6.95
CA GLY A 364 10.63 -20.39 -8.23
C GLY A 364 9.90 -21.13 -9.35
N ARG A 365 9.18 -22.21 -9.02
CA ARG A 365 8.36 -23.02 -9.94
C ARG A 365 7.21 -23.67 -9.16
N PRO A 366 6.01 -23.03 -9.12
CA PRO A 366 4.89 -23.45 -8.29
C PRO A 366 4.39 -24.89 -8.57
N ASP A 367 4.52 -25.35 -9.80
CA ASP A 367 4.05 -26.69 -10.24
C ASP A 367 5.11 -27.79 -10.08
N ALA A 368 6.23 -27.50 -9.40
CA ALA A 368 7.30 -28.48 -9.19
C ALA A 368 6.85 -29.58 -8.22
N SER A 369 7.28 -30.81 -8.49
CA SER A 369 7.09 -31.95 -7.59
C SER A 369 7.89 -31.77 -6.31
N GLU A 370 7.51 -32.47 -5.25
CA GLU A 370 8.24 -32.49 -3.97
C GLU A 370 9.67 -33.00 -4.15
N ASP A 371 9.87 -34.05 -4.95
CA ASP A 371 11.18 -34.58 -5.25
C ASP A 371 12.08 -33.58 -5.96
N ALA A 372 11.53 -32.79 -6.89
CA ALA A 372 12.27 -31.72 -7.57
C ALA A 372 12.67 -30.60 -6.60
N MET A 373 11.79 -30.25 -5.66
CA MET A 373 12.08 -29.25 -4.62
C MET A 373 13.19 -29.74 -3.68
N ILE A 374 13.12 -31.01 -3.22
CA ILE A 374 14.14 -31.61 -2.37
C ILE A 374 15.47 -31.71 -3.10
N ALA A 375 15.45 -32.11 -4.38
CA ALA A 375 16.67 -32.15 -5.20
C ALA A 375 17.31 -30.76 -5.36
N ALA A 376 16.51 -29.69 -5.55
CA ALA A 376 17.02 -28.33 -5.59
C ALA A 376 17.61 -27.89 -4.25
N ALA A 377 16.97 -28.24 -3.13
CA ALA A 377 17.49 -27.95 -1.79
C ALA A 377 18.81 -28.70 -1.50
N LYS A 378 18.94 -29.96 -1.94
CA LYS A 378 20.21 -30.73 -1.86
C LYS A 378 21.33 -30.08 -2.66
N ARG A 379 21.05 -29.70 -3.91
CA ARG A 379 22.04 -29.02 -4.78
C ARG A 379 22.46 -27.67 -4.22
N ALA A 380 21.62 -27.01 -3.46
CA ALA A 380 21.90 -25.75 -2.75
C ALA A 380 22.54 -25.96 -1.38
N GLU A 381 22.92 -27.19 -1.00
CA GLU A 381 23.47 -27.53 0.32
C GLU A 381 22.58 -27.10 1.48
N ALA A 382 21.22 -27.13 1.27
CA ALA A 382 20.26 -26.62 2.23
C ALA A 382 19.52 -27.72 3.00
N GLU A 383 19.48 -28.95 2.51
CA GLU A 383 18.65 -30.03 3.07
C GLU A 383 18.97 -30.35 4.53
N GLU A 384 20.27 -30.47 4.87
CA GLU A 384 20.69 -30.85 6.20
C GLU A 384 20.17 -29.91 7.30
N PHE A 385 20.38 -28.58 7.11
CA PHE A 385 19.88 -27.64 8.09
C PHE A 385 18.35 -27.48 8.04
N ILE A 386 17.71 -27.61 6.84
CA ILE A 386 16.26 -27.58 6.74
C ILE A 386 15.64 -28.69 7.59
N ALA A 387 16.16 -29.91 7.54
CA ALA A 387 15.66 -31.06 8.31
C ALA A 387 15.68 -30.80 9.83
N SER A 388 16.62 -29.98 10.31
CA SER A 388 16.74 -29.62 11.74
C SER A 388 15.85 -28.45 12.18
N LEU A 389 15.20 -27.74 11.25
CA LEU A 389 14.37 -26.58 11.58
C LEU A 389 13.10 -26.97 12.34
N SER A 390 12.75 -26.17 13.35
CA SER A 390 11.46 -26.23 14.03
C SER A 390 11.01 -24.83 14.39
N ASP A 391 9.76 -24.48 14.10
CA ASP A 391 9.21 -23.18 14.44
C ASP A 391 8.45 -23.20 15.78
N VAL A 392 8.04 -22.03 16.25
CA VAL A 392 7.32 -21.85 17.54
C VAL A 392 5.97 -22.56 17.61
N ARG A 393 5.43 -23.01 16.48
CA ARG A 393 4.18 -23.79 16.40
C ARG A 393 4.43 -25.29 16.25
N GLY A 394 5.69 -25.74 16.34
CA GLY A 394 6.08 -27.15 16.26
C GLY A 394 6.13 -27.71 14.83
N ARG A 395 6.01 -26.88 13.77
CA ARG A 395 6.18 -27.32 12.38
C ARG A 395 7.68 -27.53 12.13
N ARG A 396 8.03 -28.57 11.38
CA ARG A 396 9.41 -29.00 11.21
C ARG A 396 9.84 -29.06 9.75
N GLY A 397 11.14 -29.00 9.50
CA GLY A 397 11.74 -29.17 8.19
C GLY A 397 11.22 -28.18 7.17
N TYR A 398 10.78 -28.67 6.02
CA TYR A 398 10.23 -27.86 4.93
C TYR A 398 8.95 -27.10 5.31
N ASP A 399 8.19 -27.58 6.29
CA ASP A 399 6.95 -26.95 6.72
C ASP A 399 7.17 -25.88 7.82
N ALA A 400 8.40 -25.77 8.36
CA ALA A 400 8.76 -24.71 9.29
C ALA A 400 8.62 -23.34 8.62
N HIS A 401 7.93 -22.39 9.26
CA HIS A 401 7.79 -21.03 8.79
C HIS A 401 9.01 -20.20 9.13
N VAL A 402 9.45 -19.38 8.20
CA VAL A 402 10.57 -18.45 8.33
C VAL A 402 10.09 -17.00 8.33
N GLY A 403 10.86 -16.07 8.90
CA GLY A 403 10.53 -14.65 8.97
C GLY A 403 10.38 -14.12 10.38
N GLU A 404 9.77 -12.93 10.59
CA GLU A 404 9.73 -12.21 11.86
C GLU A 404 9.17 -13.02 13.05
N ARG A 405 8.21 -13.91 12.80
CA ARG A 405 7.56 -14.76 13.82
C ARG A 405 7.82 -16.25 13.61
N GLY A 406 8.80 -16.58 12.76
CA GLY A 406 9.21 -17.95 12.45
C GLY A 406 10.62 -18.25 12.93
N VAL A 407 11.24 -19.24 12.29
CA VAL A 407 12.63 -19.60 12.58
C VAL A 407 13.55 -18.47 12.17
N LYS A 408 14.47 -18.10 13.06
CA LYS A 408 15.56 -17.16 12.74
C LYS A 408 16.65 -17.92 12.00
N LEU A 409 16.76 -17.64 10.70
CA LEU A 409 17.82 -18.22 9.87
C LEU A 409 19.06 -17.33 9.87
N SER A 410 20.25 -17.95 9.81
CA SER A 410 21.49 -17.23 9.54
C SER A 410 21.48 -16.63 8.13
N GLY A 411 22.40 -15.69 7.84
CA GLY A 411 22.56 -15.12 6.50
C GLY A 411 22.77 -16.20 5.44
N GLY A 412 23.69 -17.14 5.73
CA GLY A 412 23.99 -18.26 4.83
C GLY A 412 22.85 -19.24 4.64
N GLN A 413 22.04 -19.49 5.68
CA GLN A 413 20.84 -20.33 5.55
C GLN A 413 19.79 -19.68 4.64
N ARG A 414 19.53 -18.37 4.83
CA ARG A 414 18.63 -17.62 3.92
C ARG A 414 19.10 -17.67 2.49
N GLN A 415 20.41 -17.48 2.27
CA GLN A 415 21.00 -17.48 0.94
C GLN A 415 20.86 -18.85 0.26
N ARG A 416 21.14 -19.96 0.97
CA ARG A 416 20.97 -21.31 0.41
C ARG A 416 19.52 -21.63 0.04
N ILE A 417 18.52 -21.18 0.82
CA ILE A 417 17.10 -21.29 0.45
C ILE A 417 16.81 -20.47 -0.82
N ALA A 418 17.35 -19.25 -0.94
CA ALA A 418 17.19 -18.43 -2.14
C ALA A 418 17.86 -19.06 -3.36
N ILE A 419 19.03 -19.66 -3.21
CA ILE A 419 19.71 -20.42 -4.28
C ILE A 419 18.87 -21.64 -4.68
N ALA A 420 18.31 -22.41 -3.72
CA ALA A 420 17.42 -23.54 -3.99
C ALA A 420 16.20 -23.12 -4.81
N ARG A 421 15.59 -21.95 -4.51
CA ARG A 421 14.51 -21.34 -5.29
C ARG A 421 14.90 -21.11 -6.75
N VAL A 422 16.09 -20.55 -6.99
CA VAL A 422 16.61 -20.27 -8.34
C VAL A 422 17.00 -21.56 -9.06
N MET A 423 17.57 -22.54 -8.37
CA MET A 423 17.86 -23.88 -8.92
C MET A 423 16.58 -24.59 -9.36
N LEU A 424 15.51 -24.51 -8.56
CA LEU A 424 14.22 -25.11 -8.91
C LEU A 424 13.57 -24.43 -10.10
N LYS A 425 13.73 -23.11 -10.25
CA LYS A 425 13.26 -22.35 -11.40
C LYS A 425 13.92 -22.79 -12.69
N ASP A 426 15.20 -23.10 -12.66
CA ASP A 426 16.04 -23.62 -13.75
C ASP A 426 15.96 -22.78 -15.03
N ALA A 427 16.04 -21.46 -14.90
CA ALA A 427 15.99 -20.52 -16.02
C ALA A 427 17.31 -20.54 -16.83
N PRO A 428 17.26 -20.34 -18.17
CA PRO A 428 18.44 -20.36 -19.05
C PRO A 428 19.39 -19.16 -18.85
N ILE A 429 18.90 -18.05 -18.35
CA ILE A 429 19.69 -16.85 -18.03
C ILE A 429 19.76 -16.68 -16.52
N LEU A 430 20.95 -16.39 -15.99
CA LEU A 430 21.21 -16.23 -14.57
C LEU A 430 21.83 -14.86 -14.29
N LEU A 431 21.24 -14.14 -13.34
CA LEU A 431 21.76 -12.90 -12.78
C LEU A 431 22.26 -13.13 -11.36
N LEU A 432 23.48 -12.70 -11.06
CA LEU A 432 24.07 -12.80 -9.72
C LEU A 432 24.47 -11.40 -9.24
N ASP A 433 23.92 -10.98 -8.10
CA ASP A 433 24.27 -9.70 -7.47
C ASP A 433 24.89 -9.98 -6.10
N GLU A 434 26.24 -9.85 -6.00
CA GLU A 434 27.04 -10.02 -4.77
C GLU A 434 26.65 -11.22 -3.87
N ALA A 435 26.42 -12.39 -4.46
CA ALA A 435 25.78 -13.52 -3.79
C ALA A 435 26.52 -14.10 -2.56
N THR A 436 27.60 -13.49 -2.01
CA THR A 436 28.41 -14.10 -0.96
C THR A 436 28.96 -13.16 0.13
N SER A 437 28.35 -11.99 0.39
CA SER A 437 28.87 -11.04 1.41
C SER A 437 28.65 -11.52 2.86
N ALA A 438 29.70 -11.43 3.71
CA ALA A 438 29.70 -11.58 5.18
C ALA A 438 29.33 -12.97 5.76
N LEU A 439 29.99 -14.05 5.34
CA LEU A 439 29.75 -15.43 5.82
C LEU A 439 31.04 -16.07 6.37
N ASP A 440 30.88 -17.07 7.26
CA ASP A 440 31.96 -17.92 7.72
C ASP A 440 32.55 -18.73 6.57
N SER A 441 33.85 -19.02 6.61
CA SER A 441 34.59 -19.62 5.50
C SER A 441 34.03 -20.96 5.00
N GLU A 442 33.51 -21.82 5.87
CA GLU A 442 32.89 -23.10 5.47
C GLU A 442 31.56 -22.91 4.75
N VAL A 443 30.71 -22.01 5.28
CA VAL A 443 29.41 -21.67 4.67
C VAL A 443 29.64 -20.98 3.34
N GLU A 444 30.68 -20.14 3.22
CA GLU A 444 31.06 -19.49 1.98
C GLU A 444 31.43 -20.50 0.88
N ASN A 445 32.24 -21.51 1.21
CA ASN A 445 32.61 -22.57 0.28
C ASN A 445 31.38 -23.36 -0.23
N ALA A 446 30.45 -23.72 0.66
CA ALA A 446 29.21 -24.42 0.30
C ALA A 446 28.35 -23.59 -0.66
N ILE A 447 28.23 -22.29 -0.39
CA ILE A 447 27.49 -21.37 -1.25
C ILE A 447 28.17 -21.19 -2.60
N GLN A 448 29.51 -21.07 -2.65
CA GLN A 448 30.24 -20.98 -3.90
C GLN A 448 30.08 -22.25 -4.77
N GLN A 449 30.19 -23.43 -4.19
CA GLN A 449 29.96 -24.68 -4.90
C GLN A 449 28.52 -24.74 -5.47
N SER A 450 27.55 -24.30 -4.68
CA SER A 450 26.16 -24.22 -5.13
C SER A 450 25.97 -23.24 -6.28
N LEU A 451 26.64 -22.06 -6.24
CA LEU A 451 26.63 -21.09 -7.33
C LEU A 451 27.29 -21.60 -8.60
N TYR A 452 28.44 -22.32 -8.50
CA TYR A 452 29.07 -22.92 -9.67
C TYR A 452 28.16 -23.95 -10.35
N ARG A 453 27.51 -24.83 -9.58
CA ARG A 453 26.51 -25.78 -10.11
C ARG A 453 25.31 -25.05 -10.75
N LEU A 454 24.91 -23.91 -10.18
CA LEU A 454 23.79 -23.11 -10.72
C LEU A 454 24.14 -22.46 -12.07
N MET A 455 25.40 -22.07 -12.28
CA MET A 455 25.91 -21.43 -13.51
C MET A 455 26.13 -22.39 -14.66
N GLU A 456 26.19 -23.71 -14.42
CA GLU A 456 26.44 -24.70 -15.45
C GLU A 456 25.42 -24.65 -16.57
N GLY A 457 25.89 -24.54 -17.83
CA GLY A 457 25.05 -24.55 -19.02
C GLY A 457 24.16 -23.31 -19.22
N LYS A 458 24.37 -22.21 -18.46
CA LYS A 458 23.56 -21.00 -18.50
C LYS A 458 24.34 -19.79 -18.98
N THR A 459 23.66 -18.82 -19.57
CA THR A 459 24.22 -17.48 -19.79
C THR A 459 24.16 -16.71 -18.47
N VAL A 460 25.31 -16.19 -18.00
CA VAL A 460 25.45 -15.60 -16.67
C VAL A 460 25.90 -14.15 -16.75
N VAL A 461 25.20 -13.27 -16.03
CA VAL A 461 25.62 -11.89 -15.77
C VAL A 461 25.80 -11.73 -14.26
N ALA A 462 27.05 -11.60 -13.81
CA ALA A 462 27.37 -11.46 -12.40
C ALA A 462 27.91 -10.06 -12.08
N ILE A 463 27.36 -9.38 -11.07
CA ILE A 463 28.03 -8.23 -10.45
C ILE A 463 29.08 -8.80 -9.51
N ALA A 464 30.33 -8.69 -9.92
CA ALA A 464 31.43 -9.36 -9.25
C ALA A 464 32.20 -8.38 -8.35
N HIS A 465 32.18 -8.67 -7.06
CA HIS A 465 32.95 -7.96 -6.03
C HIS A 465 34.00 -8.85 -5.37
N ARG A 466 33.94 -10.17 -5.57
CA ARG A 466 34.88 -11.12 -5.00
C ARG A 466 35.73 -11.79 -6.08
N LEU A 467 37.00 -12.01 -5.74
CA LEU A 467 37.97 -12.67 -6.65
C LEU A 467 37.49 -14.07 -7.07
N SER A 468 36.86 -14.82 -6.17
CA SER A 468 36.33 -16.16 -6.47
C SER A 468 35.23 -16.13 -7.52
N THR A 469 34.31 -15.15 -7.47
CA THR A 469 33.27 -14.95 -8.50
C THR A 469 33.91 -14.51 -9.83
N ILE A 470 34.91 -13.61 -9.77
CA ILE A 470 35.62 -13.11 -10.96
C ILE A 470 36.34 -14.26 -11.66
N ALA A 471 36.98 -15.14 -10.90
CA ALA A 471 37.74 -16.27 -11.44
C ALA A 471 36.89 -17.31 -12.20
N ALA A 472 35.59 -17.34 -11.93
CA ALA A 472 34.61 -18.22 -12.60
C ALA A 472 34.02 -17.63 -13.88
N MET A 473 34.33 -16.38 -14.23
CA MET A 473 33.80 -15.70 -15.40
C MET A 473 34.69 -15.92 -16.64
N ASP A 474 34.04 -16.10 -17.79
CA ASP A 474 34.74 -16.22 -19.07
C ASP A 474 35.28 -14.86 -19.53
N ARG A 475 34.59 -13.76 -19.18
CA ARG A 475 34.93 -12.39 -19.56
C ARG A 475 34.55 -11.40 -18.46
N LEU A 476 35.40 -10.38 -18.29
CA LEU A 476 35.10 -9.25 -17.43
C LEU A 476 34.72 -8.02 -18.25
N VAL A 477 33.68 -7.36 -17.86
CA VAL A 477 33.20 -6.09 -18.44
C VAL A 477 33.44 -5.00 -17.40
N VAL A 478 34.35 -4.10 -17.70
CA VAL A 478 34.72 -3.00 -16.80
C VAL A 478 33.80 -1.81 -17.10
N MET A 479 33.07 -1.36 -16.10
CA MET A 479 32.19 -0.21 -16.21
C MET A 479 32.76 1.01 -15.48
N ASP A 480 32.73 2.13 -16.14
CA ASP A 480 32.98 3.44 -15.54
C ASP A 480 31.95 4.47 -16.02
N ARG A 481 31.26 5.13 -15.08
CA ARG A 481 30.29 6.19 -15.34
C ARG A 481 29.25 5.85 -16.41
N GLY A 482 28.70 4.64 -16.40
CA GLY A 482 27.63 4.18 -17.30
C GLY A 482 28.10 3.69 -18.66
N ARG A 483 29.40 3.60 -18.91
CA ARG A 483 30.03 3.12 -20.16
C ARG A 483 30.92 1.91 -19.89
N ILE A 484 31.18 1.11 -20.93
CA ILE A 484 32.16 0.02 -20.94
C ILE A 484 33.49 0.56 -21.40
#